data_e40cc049e8b961ce9d59aab1d6fefceb
#
_entry.id   e40cc049e8b961ce9d59aab1d6fefceb
#
_cell.length_a   1.000
_cell.length_b   1.000
_cell.length_c   1.000
_cell.angle_alpha   90.00
_cell.angle_beta   90.00
_cell.angle_gamma   90.00
#
_symmetry.space_group_name_H-M   'P 1'
#
loop_
_entity.id
_entity.type
_entity.pdbx_description
1 polymer ?
#
loop_
_entity_poly.entity_id
_entity_poly.type
_entity_poly.pdbx_seq_one_letter_code
_entity_poly.pdbx_strand_id
1 'polypeptide(L)'
;MERCLFCEIIKENDPARKIAESETVLVYLEDAGDVDGHMIIVPKKHVKNLIDCEFDLLMDLMTMVKELSIHCVDNCGFDGINLIKADDETMLSPSKHLHFHIIPRKKNDGLDAWPFFTGAKQKLTDMHQLLKMEDTLKD
;
A
#
# COMPACT_ATOMS: atom_id res chain seq x y z
N MET A 1 11.92 10.53 -21.10
CA MET A 1 11.41 9.40 -20.32
C MET A 1 11.43 9.72 -18.84
N GLU A 2 10.30 9.64 -18.19
CA GLU A 2 10.25 9.86 -16.75
C GLU A 2 10.98 8.74 -16.02
N ARG A 3 11.76 9.15 -15.05
CA ARG A 3 12.50 8.25 -14.19
C ARG A 3 11.56 7.68 -13.13
N CYS A 4 11.48 6.36 -13.02
CA CYS A 4 10.69 5.70 -11.98
C CYS A 4 11.59 5.33 -10.80
N LEU A 5 11.41 6.03 -9.69
CA LEU A 5 12.19 5.78 -8.48
C LEU A 5 11.99 4.34 -7.97
N PHE A 6 10.76 3.83 -8.02
CA PHE A 6 10.47 2.47 -7.56
C PHE A 6 11.12 1.42 -8.44
N CYS A 7 11.12 1.64 -9.76
CA CYS A 7 11.83 0.73 -10.67
C CYS A 7 13.32 0.68 -10.35
N GLU A 8 13.91 1.81 -9.97
CA GLU A 8 15.32 1.87 -9.56
C GLU A 8 15.56 1.11 -8.27
N ILE A 9 14.69 1.29 -7.28
CA ILE A 9 14.79 0.59 -5.99
C ILE A 9 14.68 -0.93 -6.21
N ILE A 10 13.76 -1.36 -7.05
CA ILE A 10 13.58 -2.77 -7.39
C ILE A 10 14.86 -3.32 -8.05
N LYS A 11 15.43 -2.56 -8.95
CA LYS A 11 16.65 -2.97 -9.66
C LYS A 11 17.85 -3.07 -8.72
N GLU A 12 18.00 -2.11 -7.82
CA GLU A 12 19.08 -2.13 -6.82
C GLU A 12 18.92 -3.31 -5.84
N ASN A 13 17.71 -3.56 -5.41
CA ASN A 13 17.37 -4.63 -4.48
C ASN A 13 18.34 -4.69 -3.29
N ASP A 14 18.47 -3.56 -2.59
CA ASP A 14 19.41 -3.39 -1.50
C ASP A 14 19.11 -4.37 -0.35
N PRO A 15 20.03 -5.32 -0.05
CA PRO A 15 19.80 -6.29 1.02
C PRO A 15 19.68 -5.65 2.41
N ALA A 16 20.19 -4.45 2.61
CA ALA A 16 20.07 -3.76 3.90
C ALA A 16 18.67 -3.26 4.18
N ARG A 17 17.85 -3.12 3.16
CA ARG A 17 16.48 -2.60 3.28
C ARG A 17 15.42 -3.64 2.92
N LYS A 18 15.78 -4.69 2.23
CA LYS A 18 14.82 -5.72 1.80
C LYS A 18 14.25 -6.47 3.00
N ILE A 19 12.92 -6.53 3.07
CA ILE A 19 12.20 -7.26 4.11
C ILE A 19 11.74 -8.61 3.58
N ALA A 20 11.18 -8.63 2.38
CA ALA A 20 10.66 -9.86 1.76
C ALA A 20 10.63 -9.70 0.26
N GLU A 21 10.62 -10.82 -0.42
CA GLU A 21 10.62 -10.83 -1.88
C GLU A 21 9.96 -12.10 -2.38
N SER A 22 9.13 -11.98 -3.39
CA SER A 22 8.64 -13.08 -4.19
C SER A 22 9.08 -12.87 -5.63
N GLU A 23 8.65 -13.75 -6.52
CA GLU A 23 8.93 -13.60 -7.93
C GLU A 23 8.39 -12.28 -8.51
N THR A 24 7.26 -11.81 -7.98
CA THR A 24 6.54 -10.64 -8.54
C THR A 24 6.48 -9.43 -7.61
N VAL A 25 6.83 -9.58 -6.33
CA VAL A 25 6.63 -8.53 -5.32
C VAL A 25 7.91 -8.31 -4.50
N LEU A 26 8.17 -7.06 -4.18
CA LEU A 26 9.27 -6.67 -3.29
C LEU A 26 8.72 -5.87 -2.11
N VAL A 27 9.22 -6.16 -0.91
CA VAL A 27 8.93 -5.38 0.30
C VAL A 27 10.24 -4.86 0.85
N TYR A 28 10.30 -3.56 1.09
CA TYR A 28 11.52 -2.94 1.62
C TYR A 28 11.17 -1.88 2.68
N LEU A 29 12.15 -1.60 3.55
CA LEU A 29 12.03 -0.52 4.53
C LEU A 29 12.14 0.83 3.84
N GLU A 30 11.19 1.71 4.14
CA GLU A 30 11.25 3.09 3.70
C GLU A 30 12.15 3.89 4.63
N ASP A 31 13.01 4.71 4.04
CA ASP A 31 13.94 5.56 4.80
C ASP A 31 13.45 7.00 4.81
N ALA A 32 12.21 7.19 5.21
CA ALA A 32 11.58 8.51 5.26
C ALA A 32 11.78 9.22 6.60
N GLY A 33 12.20 8.48 7.63
CA GLY A 33 12.38 9.04 8.97
C GLY A 33 11.08 9.45 9.65
N ASP A 34 9.95 8.91 9.21
CA ASP A 34 8.63 9.29 9.69
C ASP A 34 8.13 8.38 10.81
N VAL A 35 8.21 7.06 10.62
CA VAL A 35 7.82 6.10 11.66
C VAL A 35 8.74 4.88 11.59
N ASP A 36 8.91 4.24 12.74
CA ASP A 36 9.69 3.01 12.81
C ASP A 36 8.97 1.88 12.08
N GLY A 37 9.69 1.21 11.19
CA GLY A 37 9.16 0.06 10.49
C GLY A 37 8.27 0.37 9.30
N HIS A 38 8.24 1.60 8.82
CA HIS A 38 7.49 1.96 7.62
C HIS A 38 8.01 1.14 6.43
N MET A 39 7.16 0.29 5.87
CA MET A 39 7.52 -0.59 4.75
C MET A 39 6.72 -0.24 3.51
N ILE A 40 7.34 -0.49 2.37
CA ILE A 40 6.69 -0.32 1.07
C ILE A 40 6.58 -1.69 0.41
N ILE A 41 5.41 -1.98 -0.15
CA ILE A 41 5.18 -3.18 -0.95
C ILE A 41 4.95 -2.73 -2.39
N VAL A 42 5.75 -3.23 -3.31
CA VAL A 42 5.64 -2.85 -4.71
C VAL A 42 5.66 -4.08 -5.61
N PRO A 43 4.91 -4.07 -6.72
CA PRO A 43 5.10 -5.08 -7.76
C PRO A 43 6.41 -4.80 -8.49
N LYS A 44 7.12 -5.87 -8.85
CA LYS A 44 8.37 -5.72 -9.60
C LYS A 44 8.12 -5.20 -11.01
N LYS A 45 6.99 -5.56 -11.60
CA LYS A 45 6.55 -5.02 -12.88
C LYS A 45 6.08 -3.59 -12.68
N HIS A 46 6.46 -2.70 -13.60
CA HIS A 46 5.99 -1.32 -13.56
C HIS A 46 4.51 -1.27 -13.91
N VAL A 47 3.67 -0.97 -12.93
CA VAL A 47 2.23 -0.78 -13.06
C VAL A 47 1.91 0.58 -12.48
N LYS A 48 1.15 1.39 -13.20
CA LYS A 48 0.89 2.77 -12.84
C LYS A 48 0.10 2.93 -11.55
N ASN A 49 -1.00 2.18 -11.43
CA ASN A 49 -1.96 2.38 -10.36
C ASN A 49 -2.79 1.11 -10.17
N LEU A 50 -3.72 1.17 -9.21
CA LEU A 50 -4.56 0.03 -8.86
C LEU A 50 -5.49 -0.38 -10.01
N ILE A 51 -6.01 0.59 -10.76
CA ILE A 51 -6.93 0.31 -11.86
C ILE A 51 -6.25 -0.48 -12.97
N ASP A 52 -5.00 -0.16 -13.26
CA ASP A 52 -4.23 -0.82 -14.32
C ASP A 52 -3.60 -2.14 -13.88
N CYS A 53 -3.73 -2.49 -12.62
CA CYS A 53 -3.12 -3.71 -12.09
C CYS A 53 -4.00 -4.93 -12.42
N GLU A 54 -3.42 -5.93 -13.06
CA GLU A 54 -4.11 -7.19 -13.34
C GLU A 54 -4.42 -7.92 -12.02
N PHE A 55 -5.53 -8.68 -12.02
CA PHE A 55 -5.99 -9.35 -10.81
C PHE A 55 -4.96 -10.32 -10.25
N ASP A 56 -4.27 -11.08 -11.10
CA ASP A 56 -3.26 -12.04 -10.63
C ASP A 56 -2.14 -11.33 -9.86
N LEU A 57 -1.66 -10.21 -10.37
CA LEU A 57 -0.63 -9.43 -9.70
C LEU A 57 -1.16 -8.81 -8.42
N LEU A 58 -2.40 -8.33 -8.43
CA LEU A 58 -3.02 -7.79 -7.22
C LEU A 58 -3.15 -8.87 -6.14
N MET A 59 -3.50 -10.09 -6.53
CA MET A 59 -3.54 -11.22 -5.62
C MET A 59 -2.16 -11.49 -4.99
N ASP A 60 -1.11 -11.42 -5.78
CA ASP A 60 0.25 -11.58 -5.28
C ASP A 60 0.59 -10.50 -4.25
N LEU A 61 0.21 -9.24 -4.54
CA LEU A 61 0.43 -8.12 -3.64
C LEU A 61 -0.33 -8.31 -2.32
N MET A 62 -1.60 -8.70 -2.38
CA MET A 62 -2.42 -8.90 -1.19
C MET A 62 -1.97 -10.12 -0.38
N THR A 63 -1.50 -11.15 -1.04
CA THR A 63 -0.91 -12.32 -0.38
C THR A 63 0.31 -11.88 0.44
N MET A 64 1.17 -11.05 -0.14
CA MET A 64 2.34 -10.52 0.57
C MET A 64 1.91 -9.63 1.76
N VAL A 65 0.89 -8.80 1.58
CA VAL A 65 0.34 -7.98 2.67
C VAL A 65 -0.10 -8.86 3.84
N LYS A 66 -0.82 -9.93 3.55
CA LYS A 66 -1.29 -10.84 4.58
C LYS A 66 -0.14 -11.54 5.29
N GLU A 67 0.79 -12.08 4.54
CA GLU A 67 1.95 -12.77 5.12
C GLU A 67 2.79 -11.83 5.98
N LEU A 68 3.01 -10.61 5.50
CA LEU A 68 3.75 -9.61 6.24
C LEU A 68 3.02 -9.18 7.51
N SER A 69 1.70 -9.06 7.45
CA SER A 69 0.88 -8.74 8.62
C SER A 69 0.99 -9.81 9.71
N ILE A 70 0.90 -11.07 9.31
CA ILE A 70 1.08 -12.20 10.23
C ILE A 70 2.48 -12.16 10.85
N HIS A 71 3.49 -11.93 10.04
CA HIS A 71 4.87 -11.86 10.50
C HIS A 71 5.07 -10.73 11.52
N CYS A 72 4.53 -9.56 11.25
CA CYS A 72 4.64 -8.41 12.16
C CYS A 72 4.02 -8.72 13.53
N VAL A 73 2.85 -9.35 13.55
CA VAL A 73 2.14 -9.66 14.79
C VAL A 73 2.78 -10.85 15.51
N ASP A 74 3.01 -11.94 14.79
CA ASP A 74 3.44 -13.18 15.42
C ASP A 74 4.93 -13.20 15.78
N ASN A 75 5.76 -12.51 15.01
CA ASN A 75 7.22 -12.62 15.14
C ASN A 75 7.91 -11.32 15.55
N CYS A 76 7.32 -10.17 15.31
CA CYS A 76 7.99 -8.89 15.51
C CYS A 76 7.45 -8.07 16.69
N GLY A 77 6.44 -8.57 17.38
CA GLY A 77 5.92 -7.93 18.59
C GLY A 77 4.98 -6.76 18.35
N PHE A 78 4.45 -6.60 17.15
CA PHE A 78 3.47 -5.57 16.86
C PHE A 78 2.05 -6.08 17.14
N ASP A 79 1.13 -5.15 17.40
CA ASP A 79 -0.28 -5.48 17.68
C ASP A 79 -1.12 -5.53 16.41
N GLY A 80 -0.64 -4.93 15.33
CA GLY A 80 -1.35 -4.90 14.07
C GLY A 80 -0.59 -4.07 13.05
N ILE A 81 -1.24 -3.78 11.93
CA ILE A 81 -0.68 -2.94 10.90
C ILE A 81 -1.72 -1.96 10.37
N ASN A 82 -1.26 -0.87 9.79
CA ASN A 82 -2.07 -0.07 8.89
C ASN A 82 -1.58 -0.31 7.46
N LEU A 83 -2.53 -0.60 6.59
CA LEU A 83 -2.29 -0.67 5.15
C LEU A 83 -2.83 0.61 4.52
N ILE A 84 -1.97 1.35 3.86
CA ILE A 84 -2.33 2.64 3.29
C ILE A 84 -2.04 2.62 1.80
N LYS A 85 -3.03 3.03 1.03
CA LYS A 85 -2.91 3.15 -0.42
C LYS A 85 -3.60 4.43 -0.87
N ALA A 86 -2.88 5.22 -1.65
CA ALA A 86 -3.45 6.39 -2.30
C ALA A 86 -3.10 6.31 -3.78
N ASP A 87 -4.12 6.45 -4.61
CA ASP A 87 -3.99 6.31 -6.05
C ASP A 87 -4.48 7.59 -6.74
N ASP A 88 -4.14 8.71 -6.16
CA ASP A 88 -4.59 10.03 -6.54
C ASP A 88 -3.45 10.78 -7.25
N GLU A 89 -3.74 11.39 -8.38
CA GLU A 89 -2.77 12.17 -9.14
C GLU A 89 -2.29 13.40 -8.37
N THR A 90 -3.06 13.85 -7.39
CA THR A 90 -2.63 14.94 -6.52
C THR A 90 -1.59 14.49 -5.51
N MET A 91 -1.51 13.19 -5.26
CA MET A 91 -0.44 12.64 -4.44
C MET A 91 0.86 12.74 -5.21
N LEU A 92 1.84 13.35 -4.59
CA LEU A 92 3.12 13.61 -5.22
C LEU A 92 3.95 12.34 -5.33
N SER A 93 3.52 11.43 -6.20
CA SER A 93 4.34 10.30 -6.59
C SER A 93 4.87 10.56 -8.00
N PRO A 94 6.11 11.02 -8.13
CA PRO A 94 6.65 11.31 -9.45
C PRO A 94 6.78 10.08 -10.32
N SER A 95 6.76 8.90 -9.74
CA SER A 95 7.00 7.65 -10.43
C SER A 95 5.75 7.03 -11.03
N LYS A 96 4.56 7.34 -10.52
CA LYS A 96 3.32 6.67 -10.92
C LYS A 96 3.49 5.16 -10.98
N HIS A 97 4.04 4.60 -9.92
CA HIS A 97 4.24 3.16 -9.79
C HIS A 97 3.41 2.69 -8.59
N LEU A 98 2.56 1.71 -8.80
CA LEU A 98 1.69 1.16 -7.76
C LEU A 98 2.52 0.73 -6.55
N HIS A 99 2.08 1.15 -5.37
CA HIS A 99 2.74 0.74 -4.12
C HIS A 99 1.77 0.86 -2.96
N PHE A 100 2.04 0.09 -1.92
CA PHE A 100 1.28 0.12 -0.67
C PHE A 100 2.25 0.41 0.46
N HIS A 101 1.75 1.16 1.45
CA HIS A 101 2.49 1.43 2.68
C HIS A 101 2.00 0.52 3.78
N ILE A 102 2.92 -0.05 4.54
CA ILE A 102 2.61 -0.81 5.76
C ILE A 102 3.26 -0.07 6.92
N ILE A 103 2.44 0.26 7.91
CA ILE A 103 2.91 0.86 9.15
C ILE A 103 2.62 -0.13 10.28
N PRO A 104 3.63 -0.79 10.86
CA PRO A 104 3.42 -1.66 12.01
C PRO A 104 2.98 -0.83 13.21
N ARG A 105 1.99 -1.31 13.93
CA ARG A 105 1.39 -0.56 15.02
C ARG A 105 1.54 -1.26 16.35
N LYS A 106 1.77 -0.47 17.38
CA LYS A 106 1.72 -0.92 18.77
C LYS A 106 0.70 -0.12 19.54
N LYS A 107 0.06 -0.76 20.51
CA LYS A 107 -0.89 -0.09 21.39
C LYS A 107 -0.19 1.10 22.06
N ASN A 108 -0.83 2.26 22.02
CA ASN A 108 -0.33 3.50 22.62
C ASN A 108 0.98 4.01 22.01
N ASP A 109 1.20 3.77 20.72
CA ASP A 109 2.38 4.26 20.02
C ASP A 109 2.31 5.75 19.66
N GLY A 110 1.16 6.38 19.88
CA GLY A 110 1.00 7.82 19.64
C GLY A 110 0.82 8.20 18.18
N LEU A 111 0.73 7.24 17.28
CA LEU A 111 0.57 7.50 15.84
C LEU A 111 -0.92 7.59 15.48
N ASP A 112 -1.26 8.55 14.63
CA ASP A 112 -2.59 8.69 14.08
C ASP A 112 -2.54 8.47 12.57
N ALA A 113 -2.81 7.24 12.14
CA ALA A 113 -2.85 6.88 10.72
C ALA A 113 -4.27 6.98 10.14
N TRP A 114 -5.25 7.36 10.95
CA TRP A 114 -6.63 7.52 10.51
C TRP A 114 -7.12 8.92 10.90
N PRO A 115 -6.94 9.91 10.01
CA PRO A 115 -7.34 11.28 10.30
C PRO A 115 -8.85 11.41 10.50
N PHE A 116 -9.25 12.41 11.26
CA PHE A 116 -10.66 12.73 11.46
C PHE A 116 -11.15 13.53 10.23
N PHE A 117 -12.03 12.91 9.45
CA PHE A 117 -12.57 13.56 8.25
C PHE A 117 -13.77 14.43 8.61
N THR A 118 -13.79 15.66 8.09
CA THR A 118 -14.85 16.64 8.36
C THR A 118 -15.50 17.18 7.09
N GLY A 119 -15.26 16.52 5.95
CA GLY A 119 -15.66 17.03 4.65
C GLY A 119 -17.03 16.58 4.13
N ALA A 120 -17.83 15.92 4.95
CA ALA A 120 -19.13 15.44 4.49
C ALA A 120 -20.09 16.61 4.20
N LYS A 121 -20.59 16.69 2.98
CA LYS A 121 -21.49 17.77 2.52
C LYS A 121 -22.75 17.24 1.86
N GLN A 122 -22.79 15.98 1.51
CA GLN A 122 -23.89 15.38 0.75
C GLN A 122 -24.74 14.48 1.64
N LYS A 123 -25.99 14.28 1.21
CA LYS A 123 -26.88 13.36 1.91
C LYS A 123 -26.44 11.92 1.67
N LEU A 124 -26.61 11.08 2.67
CA LEU A 124 -26.27 9.66 2.58
C LEU A 124 -26.99 8.98 1.42
N THR A 125 -28.28 9.30 1.23
CA THR A 125 -29.07 8.72 0.14
C THR A 125 -28.55 9.09 -1.23
N ASP A 126 -28.10 10.33 -1.40
CA ASP A 126 -27.53 10.80 -2.66
C ASP A 126 -26.21 10.09 -2.95
N MET A 127 -25.40 9.94 -1.93
CA MET A 127 -24.11 9.23 -2.07
C MET A 127 -24.33 7.75 -2.37
N HIS A 128 -25.34 7.13 -1.74
CA HIS A 128 -25.67 5.74 -2.03
C HIS A 128 -26.05 5.56 -3.51
N GLN A 129 -26.92 6.44 -4.02
CA GLN A 129 -27.34 6.38 -5.42
C GLN A 129 -26.18 6.57 -6.39
N LEU A 130 -25.27 7.49 -6.05
CA LEU A 130 -24.11 7.77 -6.90
C LEU A 130 -23.13 6.61 -6.93
N LEU A 131 -22.85 6.02 -5.78
CA LEU A 131 -21.72 5.09 -5.61
C LEU A 131 -22.09 3.62 -5.76
N LYS A 132 -23.38 3.27 -5.63
CA LYS A 132 -23.79 1.86 -5.70
C LYS A 132 -23.36 1.22 -7.02
N MET A 133 -22.92 -0.01 -6.94
CA MET A 133 -22.53 -0.80 -8.11
C MET A 133 -23.63 -1.79 -8.46
N GLU A 134 -24.10 -1.73 -9.69
CA GLU A 134 -25.11 -2.67 -10.19
C GLU A 134 -24.47 -3.59 -11.21
N ASP A 135 -24.61 -4.89 -11.01
CA ASP A 135 -24.18 -5.92 -11.96
C ASP A 135 -22.70 -5.92 -12.35
N THR A 136 -21.87 -5.16 -11.61
CA THR A 136 -20.46 -4.99 -11.97
C THR A 136 -19.60 -6.18 -11.51
N LEU A 137 -20.00 -6.86 -10.45
CA LEU A 137 -19.22 -7.93 -9.83
C LEU A 137 -19.78 -9.32 -10.08
N LYS A 138 -20.48 -9.48 -11.17
CA LYS A 138 -20.99 -10.80 -11.57
C LYS A 138 -19.87 -11.62 -12.19
N ASP A 139 -19.68 -12.79 -11.68
CA ASP A 139 -18.73 -13.76 -12.23
C ASP A 139 -19.44 -14.94 -12.82
#